data_a1e8dce20919ce5a374028c43d09eaad
#
_entry.id   a1e8dce20919ce5a374028c43d09eaad
#
_cell.length_a   1.000
_cell.length_b   1.000
_cell.length_c   1.000
_cell.angle_alpha   90.00
_cell.angle_beta   90.00
_cell.angle_gamma   90.00
#
_symmetry.space_group_name_H-M   'P 1'
#
loop_
_entity.id
_entity.type
_entity.pdbx_description
1 polymer ?
#
loop_
_entity_poly.entity_id
_entity_poly.type
_entity_poly.pdbx_seq_one_letter_code
_entity_poly.pdbx_strand_id
1 'polypeptide(L)'
;LAAYLTGYDRLLFVGQNIDLAAAGAMAGVWSRTLGVPVETVPAAELRHTLLPTVDSHTALVALISSRELTEKTCAALQLAAIRGAGTVACTVESLAGQLSGARQVFLFPDSLPLLAPVCQCATLSMLLLRLCTAREQAGRPVEQPPVLPRYFAG
;
A
#
# COMPACT_ATOMS: atom_id res chain seq x y z
N LEU A 1 -9.09 4.59 -6.58
CA LEU A 1 -7.85 4.05 -6.05
C LEU A 1 -7.58 2.62 -6.52
N ALA A 2 -8.53 1.69 -6.33
CA ALA A 2 -8.34 0.30 -6.78
C ALA A 2 -8.04 0.24 -8.30
N ALA A 3 -8.85 0.92 -9.12
CA ALA A 3 -8.60 1.01 -10.56
C ALA A 3 -7.21 1.58 -10.89
N TYR A 4 -6.68 2.50 -10.07
CA TYR A 4 -5.34 3.04 -10.26
C TYR A 4 -4.26 1.98 -10.11
N LEU A 5 -4.43 1.03 -9.18
CA LEU A 5 -3.46 -0.04 -8.92
C LEU A 5 -3.56 -1.24 -9.88
N THR A 6 -4.62 -1.34 -10.69
CA THR A 6 -4.82 -2.50 -11.58
C THR A 6 -3.72 -2.65 -12.64
N GLY A 7 -3.10 -1.57 -13.03
CA GLY A 7 -2.10 -1.52 -14.13
C GLY A 7 -0.69 -1.94 -13.76
N TYR A 8 -0.38 -2.09 -12.47
CA TYR A 8 0.98 -2.34 -12.02
C TYR A 8 1.28 -3.82 -11.88
N ASP A 9 2.50 -4.19 -12.22
CA ASP A 9 3.00 -5.56 -12.25
C ASP A 9 3.85 -5.91 -11.02
N ARG A 10 4.21 -4.90 -10.23
CA ARG A 10 4.95 -5.02 -8.96
C ARG A 10 4.44 -4.01 -7.95
N LEU A 11 4.32 -4.43 -6.70
CA LEU A 11 3.92 -3.56 -5.60
C LEU A 11 5.02 -3.52 -4.52
N LEU A 12 5.32 -2.32 -4.03
CA LEU A 12 6.20 -2.11 -2.89
C LEU A 12 5.39 -1.51 -1.75
N PHE A 13 5.29 -2.24 -0.65
CA PHE A 13 4.74 -1.72 0.58
C PHE A 13 5.85 -1.01 1.35
N VAL A 14 5.66 0.27 1.60
CA VAL A 14 6.66 1.12 2.24
C VAL A 14 6.15 1.60 3.59
N GLY A 15 6.95 1.44 4.61
CA GLY A 15 6.59 1.86 5.96
C GLY A 15 7.81 1.91 6.86
N GLN A 16 7.58 2.18 8.13
CA GLN A 16 8.60 2.09 9.17
C GLN A 16 7.99 1.51 10.46
N ASN A 17 8.82 0.84 11.25
CA ASN A 17 8.44 0.30 12.54
C ASN A 17 7.14 -0.52 12.46
N ILE A 18 6.10 -0.10 13.17
CA ILE A 18 4.81 -0.78 13.26
C ILE A 18 4.06 -0.79 11.90
N ASP A 19 4.22 0.24 11.10
CA ASP A 19 3.64 0.33 9.75
C ASP A 19 4.25 -0.73 8.82
N LEU A 20 5.56 -0.96 8.93
CA LEU A 20 6.25 -1.99 8.16
C LEU A 20 5.82 -3.40 8.61
N ALA A 21 5.54 -3.61 9.89
CA ALA A 21 5.02 -4.88 10.38
C ALA A 21 3.65 -5.21 9.80
N ALA A 22 2.73 -4.22 9.76
CA ALA A 22 1.42 -4.37 9.13
C ALA A 22 1.56 -4.64 7.62
N ALA A 23 2.45 -3.92 6.94
CA ALA A 23 2.79 -4.14 5.54
C ALA A 23 3.26 -5.58 5.29
N GLY A 24 4.20 -6.07 6.10
CA GLY A 24 4.75 -7.43 6.01
C GLY A 24 3.69 -8.51 6.21
N ALA A 25 2.78 -8.33 7.16
CA ALA A 25 1.67 -9.26 7.40
C ALA A 25 0.76 -9.40 6.17
N MET A 26 0.58 -8.32 5.40
CA MET A 26 -0.32 -8.28 4.25
C MET A 26 0.35 -8.61 2.92
N ALA A 27 1.66 -8.41 2.78
CA ALA A 27 2.36 -8.57 1.51
C ALA A 27 2.20 -9.96 0.89
N GLY A 28 2.35 -11.02 1.69
CA GLY A 28 2.17 -12.39 1.22
C GLY A 28 0.73 -12.70 0.77
N VAL A 29 -0.27 -12.12 1.44
CA VAL A 29 -1.69 -12.26 1.05
C VAL A 29 -1.91 -11.57 -0.29
N TRP A 30 -1.44 -10.34 -0.44
CA TRP A 30 -1.56 -9.58 -1.67
C TRP A 30 -0.86 -10.27 -2.85
N SER A 31 0.37 -10.73 -2.66
CA SER A 31 1.15 -11.38 -3.71
C SER A 31 0.43 -12.63 -4.24
N ARG A 32 -0.03 -13.51 -3.34
CA ARG A 32 -0.77 -14.71 -3.73
C ARG A 32 -2.11 -14.40 -4.42
N THR A 33 -2.82 -13.38 -3.92
CA THR A 33 -4.14 -13.03 -4.46
C THR A 33 -4.04 -12.40 -5.84
N LEU A 34 -3.07 -11.51 -6.05
CA LEU A 34 -2.95 -10.74 -7.29
C LEU A 34 -2.06 -11.40 -8.33
N GLY A 35 -1.28 -12.43 -7.97
CA GLY A 35 -0.29 -13.03 -8.85
C GLY A 35 0.85 -12.09 -9.24
N VAL A 36 1.12 -11.05 -8.43
CA VAL A 36 2.21 -10.11 -8.68
C VAL A 36 3.16 -10.03 -7.46
N PRO A 37 4.45 -9.76 -7.67
CA PRO A 37 5.38 -9.56 -6.57
C PRO A 37 4.94 -8.41 -5.66
N VAL A 38 4.87 -8.66 -4.35
CA VAL A 38 4.63 -7.64 -3.32
C VAL A 38 5.73 -7.74 -2.29
N GLU A 39 6.53 -6.71 -2.20
CA GLU A 39 7.68 -6.63 -1.29
C GLU A 39 7.45 -5.55 -0.24
N THR A 40 8.02 -5.75 0.94
CA THR A 40 7.99 -4.75 2.02
C THR A 40 9.37 -4.12 2.15
N VAL A 41 9.39 -2.79 2.23
CA VAL A 41 10.62 -2.02 2.26
C VAL A 41 10.54 -0.92 3.31
N PRO A 42 11.52 -0.83 4.22
CA PRO A 42 11.66 0.33 5.08
C PRO A 42 11.82 1.60 4.24
N ALA A 43 11.09 2.67 4.57
CA ALA A 43 11.17 3.93 3.81
C ALA A 43 12.60 4.50 3.74
N ALA A 44 13.40 4.29 4.78
CA ALA A 44 14.80 4.71 4.82
C ALA A 44 15.67 3.93 3.84
N GLU A 45 15.38 2.64 3.59
CA GLU A 45 16.16 1.78 2.71
C GLU A 45 15.76 1.91 1.24
N LEU A 46 14.52 2.30 0.96
CA LEU A 46 14.03 2.42 -0.41
C LEU A 46 14.98 3.25 -1.28
N ARG A 47 15.45 4.38 -0.75
CA ARG A 47 16.34 5.29 -1.45
C ARG A 47 17.66 4.65 -1.88
N HIS A 48 18.21 3.77 -1.06
CA HIS A 48 19.56 3.24 -1.25
C HIS A 48 19.57 1.91 -1.99
N THR A 49 18.54 1.08 -1.81
CA THR A 49 18.54 -0.31 -2.30
C THR A 49 17.64 -0.53 -3.51
N LEU A 50 16.40 -0.07 -3.46
CA LEU A 50 15.39 -0.44 -4.46
C LEU A 50 15.02 0.67 -5.43
N LEU A 51 15.32 1.93 -5.14
CA LEU A 51 14.97 3.03 -6.03
C LEU A 51 15.49 2.85 -7.47
N PRO A 52 16.69 2.29 -7.72
CA PRO A 52 17.13 2.01 -9.10
C PRO A 52 16.25 1.03 -9.87
N THR A 53 15.52 0.15 -9.18
CA THR A 53 14.63 -0.86 -9.80
C THR A 53 13.17 -0.41 -9.89
N VAL A 54 12.85 0.78 -9.38
CA VAL A 54 11.51 1.36 -9.43
C VAL A 54 11.31 2.04 -10.77
N ASP A 55 10.21 1.70 -11.43
CA ASP A 55 9.83 2.19 -12.75
C ASP A 55 8.31 2.43 -12.87
N SER A 56 7.83 2.66 -14.09
CA SER A 56 6.41 2.89 -14.38
C SER A 56 5.51 1.65 -14.20
N HIS A 57 6.08 0.45 -14.08
CA HIS A 57 5.35 -0.80 -13.81
C HIS A 57 5.24 -1.11 -12.32
N THR A 58 5.87 -0.31 -11.49
CA THR A 58 5.91 -0.45 -10.03
C THR A 58 4.95 0.53 -9.37
N ALA A 59 4.18 0.08 -8.37
CA ALA A 59 3.45 0.97 -7.48
C ALA A 59 3.95 0.87 -6.04
N LEU A 60 4.10 2.00 -5.40
CA LEU A 60 4.39 2.11 -3.98
C LEU A 60 3.11 2.36 -3.21
N VAL A 61 2.89 1.57 -2.17
CA VAL A 61 1.80 1.75 -1.21
C VAL A 61 2.46 2.03 0.14
N ALA A 62 2.47 3.28 0.53
CA ALA A 62 3.06 3.73 1.78
C ALA A 62 2.05 3.69 2.92
N LEU A 63 2.44 3.14 4.06
CA LEU A 63 1.67 3.16 5.30
C LEU A 63 2.28 4.18 6.25
N ILE A 64 1.45 5.08 6.77
CA ILE A 64 1.88 6.20 7.60
C ILE A 64 0.87 6.40 8.74
N SER A 65 1.24 5.98 9.94
CA SER A 65 0.41 6.12 11.15
C SER A 65 0.90 7.18 12.12
N SER A 66 2.12 7.69 11.94
CA SER A 66 2.71 8.67 12.85
C SER A 66 3.39 9.82 12.11
N ARG A 67 3.39 10.99 12.76
CA ARG A 67 3.99 12.20 12.22
C ARG A 67 5.51 12.11 12.07
N GLU A 68 6.18 11.44 12.99
CA GLU A 68 7.65 11.34 13.01
C GLU A 68 8.22 10.64 11.77
N LEU A 69 7.44 9.77 11.15
CA LEU A 69 7.87 8.95 10.01
C LEU A 69 7.37 9.51 8.66
N THR A 70 6.53 10.54 8.69
CA THR A 70 5.90 11.12 7.50
C THR A 70 6.93 11.66 6.51
N GLU A 71 7.93 12.41 6.99
CA GLU A 71 8.91 13.07 6.13
C GLU A 71 9.72 12.08 5.28
N LYS A 72 10.26 11.02 5.91
CA LYS A 72 11.06 10.00 5.20
C LYS A 72 10.22 9.24 4.18
N THR A 73 8.98 8.93 4.55
CA THR A 73 8.07 8.20 3.67
C THR A 73 7.61 9.09 2.50
N CYS A 74 7.34 10.36 2.74
CA CYS A 74 7.03 11.33 1.69
C CYS A 74 8.20 11.51 0.71
N ALA A 75 9.44 11.61 1.22
CA ALA A 75 10.61 11.66 0.36
C ALA A 75 10.76 10.42 -0.52
N ALA A 76 10.48 9.24 0.03
CA ALA A 76 10.49 7.98 -0.73
C ALA A 76 9.41 7.98 -1.85
N LEU A 77 8.19 8.44 -1.53
CA LEU A 77 7.11 8.57 -2.53
C LEU A 77 7.45 9.56 -3.63
N GLN A 78 8.03 10.71 -3.29
CA GLN A 78 8.45 11.71 -4.27
C GLN A 78 9.50 11.16 -5.24
N LEU A 79 10.51 10.50 -4.72
CA LEU A 79 11.56 9.88 -5.54
C LEU A 79 11.01 8.80 -6.46
N ALA A 80 10.08 7.98 -5.98
CA ALA A 80 9.42 6.97 -6.80
C ALA A 80 8.53 7.60 -7.89
N ALA A 81 7.81 8.66 -7.56
CA ALA A 81 6.98 9.40 -8.51
C ALA A 81 7.83 10.01 -9.66
N ILE A 82 9.03 10.53 -9.36
CA ILE A 82 9.98 11.02 -10.36
C ILE A 82 10.40 9.91 -11.33
N ARG A 83 10.48 8.66 -10.85
CA ARG A 83 10.76 7.47 -11.66
C ARG A 83 9.56 6.95 -12.46
N GLY A 84 8.43 7.61 -12.36
CA GLY A 84 7.20 7.21 -13.06
C GLY A 84 6.35 6.18 -12.32
N ALA A 85 6.76 5.75 -11.13
CA ALA A 85 6.00 4.78 -10.35
C ALA A 85 4.64 5.32 -9.90
N GLY A 86 3.70 4.41 -9.72
CA GLY A 86 2.46 4.72 -9.02
C GLY A 86 2.71 4.94 -7.54
N THR A 87 2.08 5.96 -6.95
CA THR A 87 2.28 6.28 -5.53
C THR A 87 0.94 6.42 -4.82
N VAL A 88 0.77 5.64 -3.77
CA VAL A 88 -0.40 5.61 -2.90
C VAL A 88 0.06 5.78 -1.46
N ALA A 89 -0.62 6.61 -0.71
CA ALA A 89 -0.42 6.70 0.75
C ALA A 89 -1.67 6.21 1.47
N CYS A 90 -1.50 5.30 2.42
CA CYS A 90 -2.50 4.90 3.39
C CYS A 90 -2.15 5.58 4.71
N THR A 91 -2.98 6.49 5.19
CA THR A 91 -2.68 7.33 6.35
C THR A 91 -3.93 7.66 7.15
N VAL A 92 -3.73 8.23 8.33
CA VAL A 92 -4.81 8.78 9.17
C VAL A 92 -5.20 10.18 8.70
N GLU A 93 -6.44 10.59 8.99
CA GLU A 93 -6.98 11.88 8.54
C GLU A 93 -6.13 13.07 9.02
N SER A 94 -5.66 13.01 10.25
CA SER A 94 -4.82 14.06 10.87
C SER A 94 -3.48 14.31 10.15
N LEU A 95 -3.00 13.35 9.36
CA LEU A 95 -1.73 13.43 8.63
C LEU A 95 -1.91 13.67 7.12
N ALA A 96 -3.13 13.53 6.59
CA ALA A 96 -3.39 13.57 5.16
C ALA A 96 -2.92 14.88 4.50
N GLY A 97 -3.08 16.01 5.16
CA GLY A 97 -2.65 17.32 4.67
C GLY A 97 -1.13 17.54 4.64
N GLN A 98 -0.35 16.63 5.23
CA GLN A 98 1.11 16.71 5.29
C GLN A 98 1.80 15.83 4.23
N LEU A 99 1.01 15.08 3.46
CA LEU A 99 1.55 14.15 2.48
C LEU A 99 2.00 14.87 1.21
N SER A 100 3.17 14.50 0.74
CA SER A 100 3.69 14.93 -0.54
C SER A 100 4.20 13.71 -1.33
N GLY A 101 4.09 13.76 -2.66
CA GLY A 101 4.53 12.67 -3.54
C GLY A 101 3.52 11.52 -3.72
N ALA A 102 2.42 11.47 -2.97
CA ALA A 102 1.35 10.52 -3.19
C ALA A 102 0.38 11.04 -4.25
N ARG A 103 0.13 10.25 -5.30
CA ARG A 103 -0.91 10.54 -6.30
C ARG A 103 -2.30 10.19 -5.83
N GLN A 104 -2.40 9.24 -4.91
CA GLN A 104 -3.64 8.80 -4.30
C GLN A 104 -3.45 8.67 -2.79
N VAL A 105 -4.45 9.08 -2.04
CA VAL A 105 -4.46 8.94 -0.57
C VAL A 105 -5.66 8.09 -0.16
N PHE A 106 -5.40 7.13 0.70
CA PHE A 106 -6.42 6.30 1.33
C PHE A 106 -6.38 6.53 2.84
N LEU A 107 -7.53 6.90 3.41
CA LEU A 107 -7.62 7.20 4.83
C LEU A 107 -8.05 5.96 5.62
N PHE A 108 -7.42 5.74 6.74
CA PHE A 108 -7.91 4.84 7.78
C PHE A 108 -8.21 5.63 9.06
N PRO A 109 -9.10 5.14 9.91
CA PRO A 109 -9.51 5.87 11.11
C PRO A 109 -8.32 6.19 12.01
N ASP A 110 -8.31 7.41 12.59
CA ASP A 110 -7.42 7.73 13.69
C ASP A 110 -7.71 6.76 14.84
N SER A 111 -6.68 6.11 15.34
CA SER A 111 -6.77 5.11 16.39
C SER A 111 -5.65 5.28 17.40
N LEU A 112 -5.81 4.65 18.56
CA LEU A 112 -4.70 4.54 19.50
C LEU A 112 -3.50 3.89 18.80
N PRO A 113 -2.26 4.33 19.06
CA PRO A 113 -1.08 3.80 18.39
C PRO A 113 -0.95 2.27 18.41
N LEU A 114 -1.42 1.65 19.49
CA LEU A 114 -1.44 0.19 19.64
C LEU A 114 -2.40 -0.51 18.66
N LEU A 115 -3.45 0.16 18.21
CA LEU A 115 -4.44 -0.38 17.28
C LEU A 115 -4.13 -0.05 15.82
N ALA A 116 -3.18 0.85 15.56
CA ALA A 116 -2.83 1.27 14.21
C ALA A 116 -2.54 0.10 13.26
N PRO A 117 -1.76 -0.95 13.63
CA PRO A 117 -1.51 -2.08 12.73
C PRO A 117 -2.79 -2.84 12.36
N VAL A 118 -3.72 -2.98 13.30
CA VAL A 118 -5.00 -3.67 13.04
C VAL A 118 -5.82 -2.87 12.04
N CYS A 119 -5.91 -1.55 12.22
CA CYS A 119 -6.60 -0.65 11.29
C CYS A 119 -5.94 -0.67 9.90
N GLN A 120 -4.62 -0.69 9.84
CA GLN A 120 -3.87 -0.79 8.59
C GLN A 120 -4.11 -2.12 7.87
N CYS A 121 -4.04 -3.26 8.57
CA CYS A 121 -4.34 -4.56 7.99
C CYS A 121 -5.78 -4.65 7.48
N ALA A 122 -6.75 -4.14 8.23
CA ALA A 122 -8.15 -4.08 7.80
C ALA A 122 -8.30 -3.20 6.54
N THR A 123 -7.66 -2.04 6.52
CA THR A 123 -7.65 -1.11 5.38
C THR A 123 -7.03 -1.75 4.14
N LEU A 124 -5.86 -2.40 4.27
CA LEU A 124 -5.22 -3.12 3.18
C LEU A 124 -6.07 -4.30 2.68
N SER A 125 -6.78 -5.00 3.58
CA SER A 125 -7.70 -6.07 3.19
C SER A 125 -8.87 -5.53 2.37
N MET A 126 -9.48 -4.43 2.78
CA MET A 126 -10.55 -3.76 2.01
C MET A 126 -10.06 -3.25 0.66
N LEU A 127 -8.85 -2.68 0.61
CA LEU A 127 -8.26 -2.22 -0.63
C LEU A 127 -7.97 -3.39 -1.58
N LEU A 128 -7.46 -4.51 -1.05
CA LEU A 128 -7.23 -5.73 -1.83
C LEU A 128 -8.53 -6.26 -2.45
N LEU A 129 -9.62 -6.35 -1.67
CA LEU A 129 -10.92 -6.79 -2.19
C LEU A 129 -11.40 -5.90 -3.36
N ARG A 130 -11.32 -4.59 -3.20
CA ARG A 130 -11.68 -3.64 -4.26
C ARG A 130 -10.77 -3.76 -5.48
N LEU A 131 -9.49 -4.03 -5.26
CA LEU A 131 -8.53 -4.23 -6.34
C LEU A 131 -8.80 -5.52 -7.11
N CYS A 132 -9.17 -6.62 -6.44
CA CYS A 132 -9.58 -7.86 -7.09
C CYS A 132 -10.77 -7.61 -8.02
N THR A 133 -11.83 -6.97 -7.52
CA THR A 133 -13.00 -6.63 -8.34
C THR A 133 -12.62 -5.75 -9.54
N ALA A 134 -11.77 -4.75 -9.33
CA ALA A 134 -11.34 -3.86 -10.41
C ALA A 134 -10.46 -4.59 -11.46
N ARG A 135 -9.62 -5.53 -11.04
CA ARG A 135 -8.80 -6.37 -11.96
C ARG A 135 -9.67 -7.31 -12.77
N GLU A 136 -10.64 -7.98 -12.15
CA GLU A 136 -11.60 -8.84 -12.85
C GLU A 136 -12.38 -8.05 -13.91
N GLN A 137 -12.87 -6.85 -13.58
CA GLN A 137 -13.55 -5.96 -14.52
C GLN A 137 -12.64 -5.51 -15.68
N ALA A 138 -11.34 -5.39 -15.42
CA ALA A 138 -10.33 -5.06 -16.44
C ALA A 138 -9.82 -6.30 -17.23
N GLY A 139 -10.39 -7.49 -16.99
CA GLY A 139 -9.97 -8.74 -17.62
C GLY A 139 -8.60 -9.25 -17.17
N ARG A 140 -8.08 -8.79 -16.04
CA ARG A 140 -6.83 -9.26 -15.46
C ARG A 140 -7.11 -10.38 -14.45
N PRO A 141 -6.38 -11.51 -14.49
CA PRO A 141 -6.65 -12.61 -13.60
C PRO A 141 -6.37 -12.26 -12.13
N VAL A 142 -7.17 -12.83 -11.25
CA VAL A 142 -6.95 -12.87 -9.81
C VAL A 142 -6.74 -14.35 -9.45
N GLU A 143 -5.56 -14.70 -8.98
CA GLU A 143 -5.19 -16.11 -8.80
C GLU A 143 -5.94 -16.78 -7.64
N GLN A 144 -6.09 -16.08 -6.54
CA GLN A 144 -6.80 -16.56 -5.36
C GLN A 144 -7.62 -15.43 -4.74
N PRO A 145 -8.89 -15.26 -5.12
CA PRO A 145 -9.72 -14.24 -4.48
C PRO A 145 -9.76 -14.49 -2.96
N PRO A 146 -9.60 -13.45 -2.15
CA PRO A 146 -9.64 -13.60 -0.70
C PRO A 146 -11.00 -14.18 -0.29
N VAL A 147 -10.97 -15.32 0.39
CA VAL A 147 -12.19 -15.92 0.95
C VAL A 147 -12.65 -15.03 2.11
N LEU A 148 -13.64 -14.20 1.87
CA LEU A 148 -14.31 -13.47 2.95
C LEU A 148 -14.98 -14.49 3.87
N PRO A 149 -14.78 -14.43 5.19
CA PRO A 149 -15.60 -15.17 6.11
C PRO A 149 -17.07 -14.85 5.82
N ARG A 150 -17.90 -15.87 5.73
CA ARG A 150 -19.35 -15.77 5.38
C ARG A 150 -20.13 -14.78 6.27
N TYR A 151 -19.54 -14.34 7.38
CA TYR A 151 -20.12 -13.37 8.30
C TYR A 151 -20.23 -11.93 7.77
N PHE A 152 -19.60 -11.61 6.63
CA PHE A 152 -19.64 -10.28 6.01
C PHE A 152 -20.49 -10.25 4.72
N ALA A 153 -21.21 -11.32 4.41
CA ALA A 153 -22.08 -11.44 3.24
C ALA A 153 -23.57 -11.22 3.59
N GLY A 154 -23.86 -10.35 4.57
CA GLY A 154 -25.21 -9.97 4.96
C GLY A 154 -25.52 -8.53 4.58
#